data_bd427609ed11b9125105c1e32675adda
#
_entry.id   bd427609ed11b9125105c1e32675adda
#
_cell.length_a   1.000
_cell.length_b   1.000
_cell.length_c   1.000
_cell.angle_alpha   90.00
_cell.angle_beta   90.00
_cell.angle_gamma   90.00
#
_symmetry.space_group_name_H-M   'P 1'
#
loop_
_entity.id
_entity.type
_entity.pdbx_description
1 polymer ?
#
loop_
_entity_poly.entity_id
_entity_poly.type
_entity_poly.pdbx_seq_one_letter_code
_entity_poly.pdbx_strand_id
1 'polypeptide(L)'
;MLREAKENGLDLLEQVEIDESGWDYLVLHTIATDGTRWILRAPRHTDGHYLPAEGPLLDHVRPLLPVAVPDWRISTDTLIAYPRLPGVQADEHWTPTDTTLGRCVALLHSLPTDVPQALGVPVFDPDDQRNWIADRLTEARAEYVIADVQWRRWQDWLADTDRWPQAMVLARGDLHPQHLLVDGGRLVGLIDWADATIGDPSMDFTDPYQFLAPAVFDQLLADYERHGGHVWPGMREHIASRASLEPVLSGLYGLETDRADLIDQAREQLSRGR
;
A
#
# COMPACT_ATOMS: atom_id res chain seq x y z
N MET A 1 -13.43 10.94 -19.00
CA MET A 1 -13.98 10.66 -17.66
C MET A 1 -15.41 11.22 -17.49
N LEU A 2 -15.67 12.58 -17.43
CA LEU A 2 -17.03 13.12 -17.15
C LEU A 2 -18.10 12.65 -18.13
N ARG A 3 -17.78 12.63 -19.45
CA ARG A 3 -18.71 12.13 -20.47
C ARG A 3 -19.01 10.64 -20.25
N GLU A 4 -17.99 9.84 -20.03
CA GLU A 4 -18.13 8.40 -19.79
C GLU A 4 -18.90 8.10 -18.49
N ALA A 5 -18.65 8.85 -17.42
CA ALA A 5 -19.41 8.76 -16.19
C ALA A 5 -20.91 9.03 -16.43
N LYS A 6 -21.23 10.05 -17.25
CA LYS A 6 -22.61 10.37 -17.64
C LYS A 6 -23.24 9.27 -18.51
N GLU A 7 -22.50 8.70 -19.44
CA GLU A 7 -22.96 7.56 -20.27
C GLU A 7 -23.26 6.33 -19.41
N ASN A 8 -22.59 6.19 -18.27
CA ASN A 8 -22.82 5.15 -17.25
C ASN A 8 -23.85 5.58 -16.17
N GLY A 9 -24.62 6.64 -16.41
CA GLY A 9 -25.76 7.03 -15.55
C GLY A 9 -25.40 7.92 -14.36
N LEU A 10 -24.19 8.47 -14.29
CA LEU A 10 -23.78 9.38 -13.24
C LEU A 10 -23.94 10.83 -13.67
N ASP A 11 -24.94 11.52 -13.15
CA ASP A 11 -25.24 12.91 -13.47
C ASP A 11 -24.39 13.85 -12.60
N LEU A 12 -23.30 14.37 -13.18
CA LEU A 12 -22.28 15.18 -12.51
C LEU A 12 -22.40 16.66 -12.84
N LEU A 13 -22.11 17.50 -11.86
CA LEU A 13 -21.90 18.93 -12.07
C LEU A 13 -20.55 19.13 -12.80
N GLU A 14 -20.44 20.23 -13.57
CA GLU A 14 -19.19 20.57 -14.29
C GLU A 14 -18.06 21.07 -13.34
N GLN A 15 -18.32 21.16 -12.05
CA GLN A 15 -17.35 21.58 -11.05
C GLN A 15 -16.39 20.42 -10.73
N VAL A 16 -15.14 20.53 -11.12
CA VAL A 16 -14.12 19.47 -10.99
C VAL A 16 -12.85 20.04 -10.38
N GLU A 17 -12.29 19.32 -9.44
CA GLU A 17 -10.92 19.48 -8.97
C GLU A 17 -10.09 18.30 -9.49
N ILE A 18 -8.94 18.60 -10.11
CA ILE A 18 -8.07 17.58 -10.70
C ILE A 18 -6.89 17.36 -9.75
N ASP A 19 -6.67 16.11 -9.39
CA ASP A 19 -5.49 15.70 -8.66
C ASP A 19 -4.58 14.89 -9.60
N GLU A 20 -3.40 15.44 -9.85
CA GLU A 20 -2.36 14.85 -10.70
C GLU A 20 -1.20 14.28 -9.88
N SER A 21 -1.28 14.27 -8.57
CA SER A 21 -0.20 13.80 -7.69
C SER A 21 -0.01 12.28 -7.73
N GLY A 22 -1.07 11.53 -8.05
CA GLY A 22 -1.02 10.08 -8.14
C GLY A 22 -0.20 9.56 -9.35
N TRP A 23 0.45 8.42 -9.18
CA TRP A 23 1.36 7.84 -10.18
C TRP A 23 0.60 7.10 -11.29
N ASP A 24 -0.34 6.25 -10.92
CA ASP A 24 -1.03 5.34 -11.84
C ASP A 24 -2.31 5.93 -12.41
N TYR A 25 -2.93 6.86 -11.68
CA TYR A 25 -4.24 7.41 -12.03
C TYR A 25 -4.26 8.94 -12.07
N LEU A 26 -4.99 9.46 -13.05
CA LEU A 26 -5.52 10.81 -13.00
C LEU A 26 -6.80 10.77 -12.16
N VAL A 27 -6.88 11.58 -11.12
CA VAL A 27 -8.05 11.60 -10.20
C VAL A 27 -8.82 12.90 -10.37
N LEU A 28 -10.14 12.80 -10.51
CA LEU A 28 -11.06 13.93 -10.49
C LEU A 28 -11.97 13.85 -9.28
N HIS A 29 -12.05 14.94 -8.54
CA HIS A 29 -13.04 15.15 -7.51
C HIS A 29 -14.20 15.95 -8.09
N THR A 30 -15.43 15.48 -7.97
CA THR A 30 -16.61 16.12 -8.53
C THR A 30 -17.83 15.92 -7.63
N ILE A 31 -18.94 16.53 -7.97
CA ILE A 31 -20.21 16.47 -7.23
C ILE A 31 -21.31 16.07 -8.20
N ALA A 32 -22.13 15.10 -7.81
CA ALA A 32 -23.34 14.75 -8.54
C ALA A 32 -24.48 15.77 -8.27
N THR A 33 -25.47 15.77 -9.13
CA THR A 33 -26.62 16.70 -9.02
C THR A 33 -27.44 16.52 -7.74
N ASP A 34 -27.35 15.35 -7.08
CA ASP A 34 -27.94 15.06 -5.77
C ASP A 34 -27.08 15.54 -4.59
N GLY A 35 -25.91 16.15 -4.86
CA GLY A 35 -24.97 16.65 -3.86
C GLY A 35 -23.94 15.62 -3.38
N THR A 36 -23.98 14.39 -3.86
CA THR A 36 -22.99 13.35 -3.53
C THR A 36 -21.63 13.72 -4.14
N ARG A 37 -20.57 13.65 -3.33
CA ARG A 37 -19.20 13.83 -3.79
C ARG A 37 -18.68 12.52 -4.38
N TRP A 38 -18.00 12.61 -5.52
CA TRP A 38 -17.49 11.48 -6.27
C TRP A 38 -16.00 11.59 -6.54
N ILE A 39 -15.35 10.45 -6.60
CA ILE A 39 -14.00 10.26 -7.10
C ILE A 39 -14.09 9.53 -8.44
N LEU A 40 -13.44 10.07 -9.46
CA LEU A 40 -13.27 9.44 -10.75
C LEU A 40 -11.78 9.20 -10.96
N ARG A 41 -11.38 7.97 -11.26
CA ARG A 41 -9.98 7.58 -11.53
C ARG A 41 -9.89 7.09 -12.98
N ALA A 42 -8.94 7.61 -13.74
CA ALA A 42 -8.59 7.08 -15.05
C ALA A 42 -7.12 6.69 -15.09
N PRO A 43 -6.77 5.51 -15.59
CA PRO A 43 -5.37 5.10 -15.68
C PRO A 43 -4.58 6.07 -16.56
N ARG A 44 -3.36 6.42 -16.13
CA ARG A 44 -2.44 7.29 -16.88
C ARG A 44 -1.79 6.53 -18.03
N HIS A 45 -1.57 5.24 -17.84
CA HIS A 45 -0.90 4.35 -18.79
C HIS A 45 -1.77 3.12 -19.04
N THR A 46 -1.78 2.61 -20.27
CA THR A 46 -2.54 1.42 -20.66
C THR A 46 -1.94 0.12 -20.15
N ASP A 47 -0.70 0.18 -19.67
CA ASP A 47 0.13 -0.89 -19.10
C ASP A 47 0.47 -0.65 -17.63
N GLY A 48 -0.22 0.29 -16.96
CA GLY A 48 -0.01 0.62 -15.54
C GLY A 48 -0.39 -0.51 -14.59
N HIS A 49 0.01 -0.36 -13.33
CA HIS A 49 -0.33 -1.27 -12.23
C HIS A 49 -1.85 -1.23 -11.97
N TYR A 50 -2.57 -2.01 -12.77
CA TYR A 50 -3.99 -2.26 -12.58
C TYR A 50 -4.15 -3.64 -11.98
N LEU A 51 -4.71 -3.72 -10.77
CA LEU A 51 -5.14 -4.98 -10.20
C LEU A 51 -6.58 -5.26 -10.63
N PRO A 52 -6.83 -6.15 -11.62
CA PRO A 52 -8.18 -6.48 -12.04
C PRO A 52 -9.05 -7.00 -10.89
N ALA A 53 -8.41 -7.56 -9.86
CA ALA A 53 -9.05 -8.04 -8.65
C ALA A 53 -9.47 -6.92 -7.68
N GLU A 54 -9.02 -5.66 -7.84
CA GLU A 54 -9.25 -4.58 -6.86
C GLU A 54 -10.75 -4.38 -6.58
N GLY A 55 -11.59 -4.23 -7.59
CA GLY A 55 -13.03 -4.05 -7.42
C GLY A 55 -13.69 -5.23 -6.69
N PRO A 56 -13.56 -6.47 -7.18
CA PRO A 56 -14.06 -7.66 -6.50
C PRO A 56 -13.51 -7.86 -5.09
N LEU A 57 -12.22 -7.54 -4.86
CA LEU A 57 -11.61 -7.58 -3.53
C LEU A 57 -12.26 -6.55 -2.58
N LEU A 58 -12.45 -5.32 -3.04
CA LEU A 58 -13.16 -4.28 -2.28
C LEU A 58 -14.56 -4.73 -1.87
N ASP A 59 -15.32 -5.36 -2.77
CA ASP A 59 -16.65 -5.90 -2.47
C ASP A 59 -16.59 -6.99 -1.40
N HIS A 60 -15.54 -7.82 -1.42
CA HIS A 60 -15.33 -8.86 -0.43
C HIS A 60 -14.97 -8.31 0.95
N VAL A 61 -14.05 -7.35 1.05
CA VAL A 61 -13.54 -6.84 2.34
C VAL A 61 -14.42 -5.76 2.97
N ARG A 62 -15.21 -5.03 2.18
CA ARG A 62 -16.05 -3.91 2.64
C ARG A 62 -16.96 -4.26 3.83
N PRO A 63 -17.71 -5.38 3.85
CA PRO A 63 -18.57 -5.74 4.97
C PRO A 63 -17.79 -6.22 6.21
N LEU A 64 -16.49 -6.49 6.09
CA LEU A 64 -15.67 -7.09 7.13
C LEU A 64 -14.85 -6.05 7.91
N LEU A 65 -14.54 -4.93 7.26
CA LEU A 65 -13.69 -3.89 7.86
C LEU A 65 -14.49 -2.88 8.67
N PRO A 66 -13.96 -2.37 9.79
CA PRO A 66 -14.60 -1.35 10.61
C PRO A 66 -14.48 0.08 10.05
N VAL A 67 -13.87 0.22 8.88
CA VAL A 67 -13.61 1.49 8.18
C VAL A 67 -14.13 1.44 6.75
N ALA A 68 -14.37 2.61 6.16
CA ALA A 68 -14.85 2.68 4.79
C ALA A 68 -13.73 2.27 3.78
N VAL A 69 -14.14 1.59 2.72
CA VAL A 69 -13.30 1.30 1.54
C VAL A 69 -14.06 1.69 0.28
N PRO A 70 -13.39 1.96 -0.86
CA PRO A 70 -14.05 2.36 -2.09
C PRO A 70 -15.16 1.41 -2.51
N ASP A 71 -16.32 1.97 -2.89
CA ASP A 71 -17.48 1.25 -3.40
C ASP A 71 -17.63 1.59 -4.88
N TRP A 72 -16.96 0.82 -5.76
CA TRP A 72 -16.95 1.10 -7.18
C TRP A 72 -18.35 0.95 -7.78
N ARG A 73 -18.87 2.05 -8.31
CA ARG A 73 -20.18 2.10 -8.98
C ARG A 73 -20.05 2.05 -10.49
N ILE A 74 -18.93 2.52 -11.01
CA ILE A 74 -18.53 2.40 -12.40
C ILE A 74 -17.13 1.79 -12.42
N SER A 75 -16.94 0.78 -13.24
CA SER A 75 -15.65 0.15 -13.50
C SER A 75 -15.62 -0.26 -14.98
N THR A 76 -14.82 0.46 -15.75
CA THR A 76 -14.56 0.19 -17.17
C THR A 76 -13.04 0.15 -17.38
N ASP A 77 -12.58 -0.16 -18.60
CA ASP A 77 -11.15 -0.17 -18.93
C ASP A 77 -10.50 1.22 -18.78
N THR A 78 -11.31 2.30 -18.78
CA THR A 78 -10.82 3.69 -18.80
C THR A 78 -11.32 4.53 -17.64
N LEU A 79 -12.25 4.02 -16.82
CA LEU A 79 -12.86 4.79 -15.73
C LEU A 79 -13.27 3.91 -14.55
N ILE A 80 -12.83 4.32 -13.38
CA ILE A 80 -13.35 3.86 -12.10
C ILE A 80 -14.03 5.06 -11.44
N ALA A 81 -15.27 4.87 -10.92
CA ALA A 81 -15.96 5.92 -10.19
C ALA A 81 -16.65 5.37 -8.92
N TYR A 82 -16.49 6.09 -7.81
CA TYR A 82 -17.06 5.73 -6.52
C TYR A 82 -17.38 6.98 -5.69
N PRO A 83 -18.37 6.92 -4.76
CA PRO A 83 -18.62 7.99 -3.83
C PRO A 83 -17.40 8.27 -2.96
N ARG A 84 -17.06 9.57 -2.79
CA ARG A 84 -15.93 9.95 -1.93
C ARG A 84 -16.15 9.46 -0.52
N LEU A 85 -15.14 8.79 0.02
CA LEU A 85 -15.14 8.30 1.39
C LEU A 85 -15.05 9.46 2.41
N PRO A 86 -15.50 9.23 3.65
CA PRO A 86 -15.38 10.20 4.74
C PRO A 86 -13.91 10.39 5.16
N GLY A 87 -13.62 11.51 5.78
CA GLY A 87 -12.29 11.84 6.29
C GLY A 87 -11.42 12.61 5.30
N VAL A 88 -10.18 12.82 5.72
CA VAL A 88 -9.10 13.43 4.94
C VAL A 88 -7.90 12.48 4.96
N GLN A 89 -7.03 12.58 3.95
CA GLN A 89 -5.79 11.81 3.94
C GLN A 89 -4.94 12.17 5.15
N ALA A 90 -4.35 11.16 5.78
CA ALA A 90 -3.38 11.38 6.83
C ALA A 90 -2.10 12.01 6.23
N ASP A 91 -1.37 12.73 7.05
CA ASP A 91 -0.04 13.21 6.72
C ASP A 91 1.04 12.37 7.45
N GLU A 92 2.29 12.63 7.16
CA GLU A 92 3.44 11.92 7.77
C GLU A 92 3.59 12.15 9.29
N HIS A 93 2.83 13.08 9.86
CA HIS A 93 2.82 13.36 11.31
C HIS A 93 1.60 12.75 12.01
N TRP A 94 0.73 12.10 11.25
CA TRP A 94 -0.43 11.46 11.83
C TRP A 94 -0.03 10.36 12.81
N THR A 95 -0.76 10.32 13.92
CA THR A 95 -0.61 9.29 14.95
C THR A 95 -1.98 8.69 15.27
N PRO A 96 -2.15 7.36 15.22
CA PRO A 96 -3.40 6.71 15.60
C PRO A 96 -3.82 7.10 17.03
N THR A 97 -5.08 7.49 17.20
CA THR A 97 -5.64 7.81 18.52
C THR A 97 -6.37 6.64 19.17
N ASP A 98 -6.54 5.54 18.42
CA ASP A 98 -7.17 4.30 18.89
C ASP A 98 -6.58 3.06 18.18
N THR A 99 -7.16 1.89 18.45
CA THR A 99 -6.67 0.59 17.94
C THR A 99 -7.16 0.25 16.53
N THR A 100 -7.85 1.16 15.84
CA THR A 100 -8.56 0.85 14.58
C THR A 100 -7.61 0.36 13.49
N LEU A 101 -6.43 0.95 13.32
CA LEU A 101 -5.46 0.52 12.31
C LEU A 101 -5.00 -0.93 12.56
N GLY A 102 -4.52 -1.24 13.77
CA GLY A 102 -4.09 -2.60 14.12
C GLY A 102 -5.22 -3.62 13.99
N ARG A 103 -6.45 -3.23 14.33
CA ARG A 103 -7.64 -4.06 14.14
C ARG A 103 -7.94 -4.32 12.67
N CYS A 104 -7.85 -3.31 11.80
CA CYS A 104 -8.05 -3.48 10.35
C CYS A 104 -7.06 -4.47 9.77
N VAL A 105 -5.77 -4.31 10.07
CA VAL A 105 -4.72 -5.21 9.60
C VAL A 105 -4.94 -6.63 10.12
N ALA A 106 -5.27 -6.80 11.41
CA ALA A 106 -5.56 -8.12 11.98
C ALA A 106 -6.75 -8.80 11.31
N LEU A 107 -7.81 -8.05 11.01
CA LEU A 107 -8.98 -8.58 10.28
C LEU A 107 -8.60 -9.04 8.86
N LEU A 108 -7.85 -8.23 8.10
CA LEU A 108 -7.39 -8.61 6.77
C LEU A 108 -6.54 -9.88 6.81
N HIS A 109 -5.57 -9.93 7.73
CA HIS A 109 -4.67 -11.07 7.88
C HIS A 109 -5.35 -12.34 8.41
N SER A 110 -6.53 -12.21 9.01
CA SER A 110 -7.33 -13.37 9.47
C SER A 110 -8.23 -13.97 8.39
N LEU A 111 -8.38 -13.31 7.24
CA LEU A 111 -9.23 -13.79 6.17
C LEU A 111 -8.62 -15.04 5.51
N PRO A 112 -9.44 -16.06 5.19
CA PRO A 112 -9.01 -17.17 4.34
C PRO A 112 -8.53 -16.64 2.99
N THR A 113 -7.36 -17.09 2.54
CA THR A 113 -6.71 -16.58 1.32
C THR A 113 -7.28 -17.18 0.03
N ASP A 114 -8.07 -18.24 0.10
CA ASP A 114 -8.69 -18.91 -1.04
C ASP A 114 -9.65 -17.98 -1.81
N VAL A 115 -10.42 -17.15 -1.11
CA VAL A 115 -11.35 -16.22 -1.76
C VAL A 115 -10.60 -15.09 -2.48
N PRO A 116 -9.70 -14.32 -1.85
CA PRO A 116 -8.89 -13.34 -2.57
C PRO A 116 -8.10 -13.94 -3.75
N GLN A 117 -7.54 -15.13 -3.59
CA GLN A 117 -6.84 -15.83 -4.67
C GLN A 117 -7.78 -16.16 -5.84
N ALA A 118 -8.99 -16.66 -5.56
CA ALA A 118 -9.99 -16.93 -6.60
C ALA A 118 -10.48 -15.66 -7.32
N LEU A 119 -10.41 -14.49 -6.67
CA LEU A 119 -10.68 -13.19 -7.25
C LEU A 119 -9.51 -12.66 -8.13
N GLY A 120 -8.36 -13.33 -8.12
CA GLY A 120 -7.19 -12.95 -8.90
C GLY A 120 -6.19 -12.07 -8.16
N VAL A 121 -6.27 -11.97 -6.81
CA VAL A 121 -5.24 -11.31 -6.01
C VAL A 121 -3.93 -12.11 -6.17
N PRO A 122 -2.81 -11.46 -6.50
CA PRO A 122 -1.51 -12.13 -6.67
C PRO A 122 -1.09 -12.88 -5.41
N VAL A 123 -0.46 -14.03 -5.61
CA VAL A 123 0.18 -14.79 -4.53
C VAL A 123 1.69 -14.61 -4.67
N PHE A 124 2.32 -14.20 -3.60
CA PHE A 124 3.73 -13.96 -3.55
C PHE A 124 4.30 -14.61 -2.28
N ASP A 125 4.67 -15.88 -2.40
CA ASP A 125 5.13 -16.63 -1.25
C ASP A 125 6.47 -16.10 -0.69
N PRO A 126 6.82 -16.41 0.58
CA PRO A 126 8.02 -15.86 1.21
C PRO A 126 9.32 -16.22 0.51
N ASP A 127 9.42 -17.37 -0.14
CA ASP A 127 10.63 -17.79 -0.86
C ASP A 127 10.75 -17.02 -2.18
N ASP A 128 9.67 -16.88 -2.94
CA ASP A 128 9.64 -16.07 -4.17
C ASP A 128 9.95 -14.61 -3.85
N GLN A 129 9.38 -14.09 -2.76
CA GLN A 129 9.63 -12.72 -2.33
C GLN A 129 11.09 -12.51 -1.92
N ARG A 130 11.68 -13.47 -1.21
CA ARG A 130 13.09 -13.43 -0.82
C ARG A 130 14.01 -13.45 -2.04
N ASN A 131 13.71 -14.27 -3.03
CA ASN A 131 14.44 -14.34 -4.29
C ASN A 131 14.31 -13.02 -5.07
N TRP A 132 13.11 -12.48 -5.18
CA TRP A 132 12.87 -11.20 -5.83
C TRP A 132 13.66 -10.06 -5.16
N ILE A 133 13.69 -9.99 -3.82
CA ILE A 133 14.49 -9.00 -3.10
C ILE A 133 15.99 -9.19 -3.40
N ALA A 134 16.49 -10.43 -3.40
CA ALA A 134 17.88 -10.70 -3.72
C ALA A 134 18.27 -10.23 -5.13
N ASP A 135 17.36 -10.40 -6.10
CA ASP A 135 17.54 -9.92 -7.47
C ASP A 135 17.57 -8.38 -7.52
N ARG A 136 16.61 -7.70 -6.87
CA ARG A 136 16.58 -6.23 -6.79
C ARG A 136 17.83 -5.66 -6.11
N LEU A 137 18.31 -6.28 -5.04
CA LEU A 137 19.55 -5.89 -4.38
C LEU A 137 20.78 -6.06 -5.31
N THR A 138 20.81 -7.14 -6.08
CA THR A 138 21.89 -7.40 -7.05
C THR A 138 21.88 -6.36 -8.16
N GLU A 139 20.71 -6.03 -8.69
CA GLU A 139 20.53 -4.99 -9.70
C GLU A 139 20.95 -3.61 -9.14
N ALA A 140 20.45 -3.25 -7.96
CA ALA A 140 20.82 -1.98 -7.34
C ALA A 140 22.32 -1.86 -7.08
N ARG A 141 23.00 -2.96 -6.74
CA ARG A 141 24.45 -2.94 -6.54
C ARG A 141 25.24 -2.71 -7.83
N ALA A 142 24.66 -3.02 -8.98
CA ALA A 142 25.27 -2.73 -10.28
C ALA A 142 25.19 -1.23 -10.64
N GLU A 143 24.13 -0.55 -10.17
CA GLU A 143 23.81 0.84 -10.52
C GLU A 143 24.23 1.85 -9.44
N TYR A 144 24.29 1.41 -8.17
CA TYR A 144 24.53 2.26 -7.01
C TYR A 144 25.69 1.79 -6.15
N VAL A 145 26.38 2.76 -5.52
CA VAL A 145 27.34 2.47 -4.46
C VAL A 145 26.54 2.22 -3.17
N ILE A 146 26.57 0.99 -2.69
CA ILE A 146 25.91 0.58 -1.45
C ILE A 146 26.97 0.40 -0.37
N ALA A 147 26.75 1.02 0.80
CA ALA A 147 27.66 0.87 1.93
C ALA A 147 27.77 -0.61 2.37
N ASP A 148 28.98 -1.11 2.57
CA ASP A 148 29.24 -2.52 2.90
C ASP A 148 28.52 -3.02 4.15
N VAL A 149 28.29 -2.13 5.12
CA VAL A 149 27.54 -2.46 6.35
C VAL A 149 26.09 -2.75 6.03
N GLN A 150 25.47 -1.96 5.17
CA GLN A 150 24.08 -2.13 4.77
C GLN A 150 23.93 -3.37 3.88
N TRP A 151 24.84 -3.56 2.94
CA TRP A 151 24.86 -4.77 2.11
C TRP A 151 24.91 -6.04 2.94
N ARG A 152 25.81 -6.12 3.94
CA ARG A 152 25.91 -7.28 4.82
C ARG A 152 24.63 -7.51 5.62
N ARG A 153 24.00 -6.46 6.16
CA ARG A 153 22.72 -6.57 6.88
C ARG A 153 21.64 -7.23 6.03
N TRP A 154 21.52 -6.84 4.76
CA TRP A 154 20.56 -7.46 3.85
C TRP A 154 20.90 -8.91 3.52
N GLN A 155 22.19 -9.23 3.29
CA GLN A 155 22.60 -10.62 3.05
C GLN A 155 22.34 -11.51 4.27
N ASP A 156 22.63 -11.03 5.48
CA ASP A 156 22.36 -11.75 6.72
C ASP A 156 20.84 -11.95 6.93
N TRP A 157 20.03 -10.93 6.63
CA TRP A 157 18.57 -11.02 6.70
C TRP A 157 18.00 -12.02 5.68
N LEU A 158 18.45 -12.00 4.43
CA LEU A 158 18.01 -12.95 3.41
C LEU A 158 18.40 -14.39 3.73
N ALA A 159 19.54 -14.59 4.41
CA ALA A 159 20.02 -15.92 4.79
C ALA A 159 19.33 -16.49 6.04
N ASP A 160 18.76 -15.64 6.89
CA ASP A 160 18.12 -16.04 8.15
C ASP A 160 16.64 -16.38 7.94
N THR A 161 16.37 -17.65 7.60
CA THR A 161 15.01 -18.13 7.30
C THR A 161 14.06 -18.04 8.48
N ASP A 162 14.56 -18.04 9.71
CA ASP A 162 13.74 -17.99 10.93
C ASP A 162 13.08 -16.61 11.14
N ARG A 163 13.60 -15.58 10.50
CA ARG A 163 13.01 -14.23 10.51
C ARG A 163 11.84 -14.05 9.57
N TRP A 164 11.70 -14.94 8.59
CA TRP A 164 10.64 -14.85 7.59
C TRP A 164 9.34 -15.47 8.10
N PRO A 165 8.19 -14.95 7.66
CA PRO A 165 6.90 -15.48 8.08
C PRO A 165 6.71 -16.92 7.60
N GLN A 166 6.04 -17.73 8.43
CA GLN A 166 5.68 -19.11 8.08
C GLN A 166 4.28 -19.23 7.46
N ALA A 167 3.55 -18.11 7.39
CA ALA A 167 2.19 -18.08 6.85
C ALA A 167 2.02 -16.85 5.95
N MET A 168 1.25 -17.02 4.90
CA MET A 168 0.79 -15.96 4.02
C MET A 168 -0.58 -15.46 4.47
N VAL A 169 -0.82 -14.17 4.28
CA VAL A 169 -2.07 -13.48 4.58
C VAL A 169 -2.50 -12.61 3.41
N LEU A 170 -3.75 -12.17 3.41
CA LEU A 170 -4.14 -11.06 2.55
C LEU A 170 -3.55 -9.77 3.14
N ALA A 171 -2.46 -9.31 2.56
CA ALA A 171 -1.88 -8.01 2.86
C ALA A 171 -2.45 -6.94 1.90
N ARG A 172 -2.69 -5.74 2.41
CA ARG A 172 -3.04 -4.60 1.57
C ARG A 172 -1.82 -4.08 0.80
N GLY A 173 -0.65 -4.16 1.41
CA GLY A 173 0.65 -3.96 0.77
C GLY A 173 1.19 -2.53 0.83
N ASP A 174 0.33 -1.50 0.99
CA ASP A 174 0.74 -0.09 0.95
C ASP A 174 -0.08 0.76 1.95
N LEU A 175 0.30 0.74 3.22
CA LEU A 175 -0.30 1.56 4.28
C LEU A 175 0.38 2.94 4.42
N HIS A 176 0.72 3.56 3.29
CA HIS A 176 1.23 4.92 3.24
C HIS A 176 0.21 5.93 3.83
N PRO A 177 0.63 6.99 4.56
CA PRO A 177 -0.31 7.95 5.17
C PRO A 177 -1.36 8.50 4.21
N GLN A 178 -1.00 8.80 2.97
CA GLN A 178 -1.94 9.31 1.96
C GLN A 178 -3.07 8.32 1.59
N HIS A 179 -2.92 7.04 1.92
CA HIS A 179 -3.94 6.00 1.70
C HIS A 179 -4.81 5.74 2.92
N LEU A 180 -4.52 6.42 4.03
CA LEU A 180 -5.28 6.37 5.28
C LEU A 180 -6.19 7.59 5.38
N LEU A 181 -7.50 7.40 5.43
CA LEU A 181 -8.44 8.49 5.65
C LEU A 181 -8.75 8.61 7.14
N VAL A 182 -8.62 9.82 7.67
CA VAL A 182 -8.73 10.08 9.11
C VAL A 182 -9.77 11.17 9.41
N ASP A 183 -10.40 11.05 10.57
CA ASP A 183 -11.29 12.07 11.14
C ASP A 183 -11.03 12.16 12.65
N GLY A 184 -10.67 13.36 13.13
CA GLY A 184 -10.31 13.59 14.53
C GLY A 184 -9.18 12.68 15.05
N GLY A 185 -8.23 12.32 14.20
CA GLY A 185 -7.10 11.41 14.52
C GLY A 185 -7.43 9.93 14.41
N ARG A 186 -8.69 9.55 14.19
CA ARG A 186 -9.11 8.15 14.03
C ARG A 186 -9.08 7.74 12.56
N LEU A 187 -8.68 6.53 12.30
CA LEU A 187 -8.80 5.93 10.97
C LEU A 187 -10.28 5.68 10.66
N VAL A 188 -10.77 6.22 9.53
CA VAL A 188 -12.17 6.08 9.08
C VAL A 188 -12.28 5.49 7.67
N GLY A 189 -11.19 5.40 6.91
CA GLY A 189 -11.19 4.80 5.58
C GLY A 189 -9.81 4.37 5.11
N LEU A 190 -9.81 3.42 4.17
CA LEU A 190 -8.63 2.92 3.47
C LEU A 190 -8.87 3.00 1.97
N ILE A 191 -7.99 3.69 1.25
CA ILE A 191 -8.04 3.82 -0.21
C ILE A 191 -6.80 3.20 -0.84
N ASP A 192 -6.85 3.02 -2.16
CA ASP A 192 -5.78 2.44 -2.96
C ASP A 192 -5.42 0.99 -2.58
N TRP A 193 -6.02 0.03 -3.27
CA TRP A 193 -5.88 -1.40 -3.01
C TRP A 193 -5.14 -2.13 -4.14
N ALA A 194 -4.48 -1.38 -5.04
CA ALA A 194 -3.79 -1.94 -6.19
C ALA A 194 -2.62 -2.87 -5.81
N ASP A 195 -1.98 -2.63 -4.65
CA ASP A 195 -0.86 -3.42 -4.14
C ASP A 195 -1.28 -4.61 -3.28
N ALA A 196 -2.60 -4.89 -3.19
CA ALA A 196 -3.06 -6.03 -2.39
C ALA A 196 -2.50 -7.35 -2.93
N THR A 197 -1.98 -8.16 -2.01
CA THR A 197 -1.34 -9.44 -2.34
C THR A 197 -1.57 -10.47 -1.24
N ILE A 198 -1.47 -11.74 -1.60
CA ILE A 198 -1.40 -12.84 -0.63
C ILE A 198 0.08 -13.14 -0.41
N GLY A 199 0.59 -12.78 0.76
CA GLY A 199 2.03 -12.88 1.01
C GLY A 199 2.41 -12.60 2.46
N ASP A 200 3.56 -11.98 2.61
CA ASP A 200 4.19 -11.67 3.89
C ASP A 200 3.39 -10.61 4.69
N PRO A 201 2.92 -10.94 5.91
CA PRO A 201 2.20 -10.00 6.77
C PRO A 201 2.98 -8.71 7.07
N SER A 202 4.31 -8.74 7.02
CA SER A 202 5.14 -7.57 7.32
C SER A 202 4.99 -6.43 6.32
N MET A 203 4.44 -6.70 5.14
CA MET A 203 4.22 -5.68 4.10
C MET A 203 3.33 -4.55 4.63
N ASP A 204 2.27 -4.87 5.36
CA ASP A 204 1.36 -3.87 5.94
C ASP A 204 1.95 -3.05 7.10
N PHE A 205 3.16 -3.37 7.52
CA PHE A 205 3.85 -2.66 8.60
C PHE A 205 5.06 -1.85 8.12
N THR A 206 5.43 -1.97 6.85
CA THR A 206 6.63 -1.32 6.30
C THR A 206 6.50 0.21 6.35
N ASP A 207 5.41 0.76 5.81
CA ASP A 207 5.15 2.20 5.83
C ASP A 207 4.90 2.72 7.25
N PRO A 208 4.00 2.09 8.07
CA PRO A 208 3.84 2.47 9.46
C PRO A 208 5.15 2.50 10.26
N TYR A 209 6.07 1.57 9.98
CA TYR A 209 7.39 1.57 10.62
C TYR A 209 8.22 2.82 10.27
N GLN A 210 8.05 3.37 9.06
CA GLN A 210 8.80 4.53 8.60
C GLN A 210 8.26 5.85 9.14
N PHE A 211 6.93 6.03 9.19
CA PHE A 211 6.35 7.31 9.57
C PHE A 211 5.94 7.41 11.06
N LEU A 212 5.66 6.29 11.74
CA LEU A 212 5.30 6.32 13.16
C LEU A 212 6.52 6.42 14.06
N ALA A 213 6.40 7.18 15.15
CA ALA A 213 7.39 7.14 16.21
C ALA A 213 7.53 5.72 16.77
N PRO A 214 8.74 5.27 17.19
CA PRO A 214 8.98 3.87 17.59
C PRO A 214 7.99 3.33 18.64
N ALA A 215 7.64 4.13 19.66
CA ALA A 215 6.69 3.71 20.68
C ALA A 215 5.26 3.56 20.15
N VAL A 216 4.87 4.36 19.15
CA VAL A 216 3.56 4.27 18.48
C VAL A 216 3.51 3.05 17.59
N PHE A 217 4.59 2.76 16.88
CA PHE A 217 4.71 1.55 16.08
C PHE A 217 4.65 0.28 16.95
N ASP A 218 5.32 0.27 18.10
CA ASP A 218 5.24 -0.85 19.06
C ASP A 218 3.80 -1.03 19.57
N GLN A 219 3.08 0.07 19.80
CA GLN A 219 1.66 0.01 20.15
C GLN A 219 0.80 -0.54 19.02
N LEU A 220 1.08 -0.18 17.77
CA LEU A 220 0.39 -0.73 16.59
C LEU A 220 0.55 -2.26 16.51
N LEU A 221 1.77 -2.78 16.70
CA LEU A 221 2.00 -4.23 16.73
C LEU A 221 1.26 -4.92 17.88
N ALA A 222 1.25 -4.29 19.09
CA ALA A 222 0.51 -4.81 20.22
C ALA A 222 -1.02 -4.79 19.98
N ASP A 223 -1.54 -3.78 19.29
CA ASP A 223 -2.94 -3.69 18.91
C ASP A 223 -3.29 -4.75 17.84
N TYR A 224 -2.45 -4.96 16.86
CA TYR A 224 -2.56 -6.02 15.89
C TYR A 224 -2.66 -7.40 16.56
N GLU A 225 -1.72 -7.73 17.46
CA GLU A 225 -1.70 -8.99 18.20
C GLU A 225 -2.95 -9.15 19.07
N ARG A 226 -3.38 -8.09 19.78
CA ARG A 226 -4.60 -8.09 20.60
C ARG A 226 -5.86 -8.40 19.82
N HIS A 227 -5.90 -8.05 18.54
CA HIS A 227 -7.02 -8.32 17.65
C HIS A 227 -6.88 -9.63 16.85
N GLY A 228 -5.93 -10.48 17.20
CA GLY A 228 -5.75 -11.81 16.64
C GLY A 228 -4.70 -11.94 15.54
N GLY A 229 -3.97 -10.86 15.25
CA GLY A 229 -2.83 -10.90 14.36
C GLY A 229 -1.67 -11.71 14.95
N HIS A 230 -0.87 -12.32 14.11
CA HIS A 230 0.27 -13.14 14.54
C HIS A 230 1.58 -12.35 14.51
N VAL A 231 2.15 -12.08 15.67
CA VAL A 231 3.49 -11.49 15.82
C VAL A 231 4.47 -12.62 16.16
N TRP A 232 5.42 -12.90 15.26
CA TRP A 232 6.44 -13.93 15.48
C TRP A 232 7.74 -13.31 16.01
N PRO A 233 8.61 -14.11 16.69
CA PRO A 233 9.92 -13.66 17.10
C PRO A 233 10.74 -13.18 15.90
N GLY A 234 11.26 -11.94 15.94
CA GLY A 234 12.00 -11.36 14.81
C GLY A 234 11.16 -10.57 13.79
N MET A 235 9.82 -10.52 13.93
CA MET A 235 8.95 -9.76 13.01
C MET A 235 9.35 -8.28 12.92
N ARG A 236 9.69 -7.64 14.05
CA ARG A 236 10.08 -6.23 14.07
C ARG A 236 11.36 -5.99 13.28
N GLU A 237 12.36 -6.84 13.45
CA GLU A 237 13.62 -6.79 12.71
C GLU A 237 13.41 -7.09 11.22
N HIS A 238 12.49 -7.99 10.90
CA HIS A 238 12.10 -8.29 9.53
C HIS A 238 11.44 -7.08 8.87
N ILE A 239 10.49 -6.42 9.54
CA ILE A 239 9.86 -5.17 9.07
C ILE A 239 10.92 -4.09 8.86
N ALA A 240 11.85 -3.90 9.82
CA ALA A 240 12.92 -2.92 9.71
C ALA A 240 13.84 -3.18 8.51
N SER A 241 14.17 -4.46 8.25
CA SER A 241 14.97 -4.85 7.10
C SER A 241 14.24 -4.57 5.80
N ARG A 242 12.94 -4.90 5.72
CA ARG A 242 12.08 -4.61 4.57
C ARG A 242 11.98 -3.10 4.32
N ALA A 243 11.69 -2.30 5.36
CA ALA A 243 11.62 -0.85 5.27
C ALA A 243 12.93 -0.21 4.78
N SER A 244 14.08 -0.82 5.11
CA SER A 244 15.38 -0.35 4.64
C SER A 244 15.64 -0.58 3.15
N LEU A 245 14.75 -1.29 2.43
CA LEU A 245 14.82 -1.47 0.98
C LEU A 245 14.27 -0.28 0.20
N GLU A 246 13.56 0.64 0.84
CA GLU A 246 12.94 1.79 0.15
C GLU A 246 13.90 2.49 -0.82
N PRO A 247 15.15 2.87 -0.45
CA PRO A 247 16.07 3.53 -1.38
C PRO A 247 16.50 2.65 -2.56
N VAL A 248 16.46 1.31 -2.40
CA VAL A 248 16.73 0.37 -3.49
C VAL A 248 15.59 0.39 -4.49
N LEU A 249 14.36 0.23 -4.00
CA LEU A 249 13.18 0.11 -4.85
C LEU A 249 12.86 1.44 -5.54
N SER A 250 12.88 2.55 -4.82
CA SER A 250 12.65 3.88 -5.39
C SER A 250 13.76 4.28 -6.38
N GLY A 251 15.02 3.90 -6.09
CA GLY A 251 16.15 4.16 -6.99
C GLY A 251 16.06 3.37 -8.29
N LEU A 252 15.73 2.08 -8.25
CA LEU A 252 15.52 1.26 -9.45
C LEU A 252 14.33 1.76 -10.26
N TYR A 253 13.22 2.07 -9.60
CA TYR A 253 12.08 2.70 -10.26
C TYR A 253 12.44 4.05 -10.92
N GLY A 254 13.26 4.86 -10.24
CA GLY A 254 13.78 6.10 -10.81
C GLY A 254 14.58 5.90 -12.10
N LEU A 255 15.37 4.82 -12.20
CA LEU A 255 16.09 4.44 -13.42
C LEU A 255 15.13 3.98 -14.53
N GLU A 256 14.11 3.21 -14.20
CA GLU A 256 13.11 2.72 -15.17
C GLU A 256 12.25 3.87 -15.75
N THR A 257 12.02 4.93 -14.96
CA THR A 257 11.10 6.03 -15.29
C THR A 257 11.80 7.37 -15.58
N ASP A 258 13.14 7.40 -15.67
CA ASP A 258 13.96 8.61 -15.85
C ASP A 258 13.70 9.70 -14.76
N ARG A 259 13.41 9.29 -13.51
CA ARG A 259 13.17 10.19 -12.38
C ARG A 259 14.49 10.53 -11.67
N ALA A 260 15.12 11.62 -12.11
CA ALA A 260 16.43 12.07 -11.58
C ALA A 260 16.40 12.33 -10.06
N ASP A 261 15.28 12.84 -9.53
CA ASP A 261 15.08 13.09 -8.09
C ASP A 261 15.19 11.80 -7.25
N LEU A 262 14.55 10.72 -7.69
CA LEU A 262 14.62 9.41 -7.01
C LEU A 262 16.01 8.77 -7.13
N ILE A 263 16.63 8.89 -8.30
CA ILE A 263 17.98 8.38 -8.54
C ILE A 263 19.00 9.07 -7.61
N ASP A 264 18.93 10.39 -7.48
CA ASP A 264 19.86 11.15 -6.65
C ASP A 264 19.63 10.90 -5.16
N GLN A 265 18.38 10.78 -4.72
CA GLN A 265 18.03 10.41 -3.36
C GLN A 265 18.55 9.01 -3.01
N ALA A 266 18.34 8.03 -3.89
CA ALA A 266 18.83 6.66 -3.70
C ALA A 266 20.38 6.63 -3.59
N ARG A 267 21.11 7.35 -4.45
CA ARG A 267 22.58 7.46 -4.38
C ARG A 267 23.05 7.96 -3.04
N GLU A 268 22.41 9.01 -2.54
CA GLU A 268 22.77 9.61 -1.25
C GLU A 268 22.51 8.64 -0.09
N GLN A 269 21.35 8.03 -0.04
CA GLN A 269 20.94 7.15 1.06
C GLN A 269 21.75 5.83 1.08
N LEU A 270 21.90 5.17 -0.07
CA LEU A 270 22.59 3.90 -0.18
C LEU A 270 24.09 4.01 0.12
N SER A 271 24.73 5.13 -0.27
CA SER A 271 26.15 5.35 0.00
C SER A 271 26.45 5.59 1.49
N ARG A 272 25.49 6.13 2.25
CA ARG A 272 25.65 6.42 3.69
C ARG A 272 25.41 5.23 4.59
N GLY A 273 24.68 4.20 4.14
CA GLY A 273 24.41 2.99 4.91
C GLY A 273 23.54 3.24 6.14
N ARG A 274 22.49 4.03 5.99
CA ARG A 274 21.52 4.34 7.05
C ARG A 274 20.45 3.28 7.16
#